data_eb3a386d314985068bcb3788eb0737ba
#
_entry.id   eb3a386d314985068bcb3788eb0737ba
#
_cell.length_a   1.000
_cell.length_b   1.000
_cell.length_c   1.000
_cell.angle_alpha   90.00
_cell.angle_beta   90.00
_cell.angle_gamma   90.00
#
_symmetry.space_group_name_H-M   'P 1'
#
loop_
_entity.id
_entity.type
_entity.pdbx_description
1 polymer ?
#
loop_
_entity_poly.entity_id
_entity_poly.type
_entity_poly.pdbx_seq_one_letter_code
_entity_poly.pdbx_strand_id
1 'polypeptide(L)'
;MGEELLVYDSVEICFNGRPAVRDVSFSLSPGEILCIVGESGSGKSTLLRAAIGLLGRAGMVTRGDIWFQGENIPDLPERRLQKIRGSRIGMIFQDPAASLCPVRTVGSQMTESLRAHGPISRKEAKERSLALFDKLGLKGGERIWECRPFELSGGMNQRVGIAMAMLLNPCVLLADEPTSALDAVMGRQAVLELLALREHFGTAILLVTHDMGTAAAMADRILVLKDGTAAEYGPAGQVLAAPKSRYTRELLEAVPSLE
;
A
#
# COMPACT_ATOMS: atom_id res chain seq x y z
N MET A 1 -11.17 -21.12 -8.79
CA MET A 1 -11.14 -19.95 -7.92
C MET A 1 -9.70 -19.81 -7.47
N GLY A 2 -9.01 -18.71 -7.82
CA GLY A 2 -7.63 -18.47 -7.39
C GLY A 2 -7.59 -18.31 -5.86
N GLU A 3 -6.50 -18.74 -5.26
CA GLU A 3 -6.27 -18.63 -3.82
C GLU A 3 -6.17 -17.14 -3.44
N GLU A 4 -7.13 -16.60 -2.65
CA GLU A 4 -7.13 -15.21 -2.23
C GLU A 4 -6.00 -14.98 -1.22
N LEU A 5 -5.23 -13.89 -1.38
CA LEU A 5 -4.12 -13.55 -0.49
C LEU A 5 -4.60 -12.84 0.78
N LEU A 6 -5.51 -11.87 0.59
CA LEU A 6 -6.05 -11.05 1.68
C LEU A 6 -7.56 -10.98 1.54
N VAL A 7 -8.30 -11.29 2.61
CA VAL A 7 -9.77 -11.27 2.63
C VAL A 7 -10.26 -10.49 3.84
N TYR A 8 -11.14 -9.54 3.61
CA TYR A 8 -11.94 -8.86 4.61
C TYR A 8 -13.34 -9.44 4.57
N ASP A 9 -13.81 -9.97 5.67
CA ASP A 9 -15.14 -10.55 5.81
C ASP A 9 -15.94 -9.81 6.88
N SER A 10 -16.91 -8.99 6.44
CA SER A 10 -17.86 -8.24 7.28
C SER A 10 -17.17 -7.43 8.40
N VAL A 11 -16.05 -6.78 8.05
CA VAL A 11 -15.16 -6.15 9.03
C VAL A 11 -15.74 -4.85 9.57
N GLU A 12 -15.76 -4.75 10.90
CA GLU A 12 -16.01 -3.52 11.65
C GLU A 12 -14.77 -3.12 12.44
N ILE A 13 -14.39 -1.83 12.35
CA ILE A 13 -13.24 -1.27 13.08
C ILE A 13 -13.69 -0.07 13.88
N CYS A 14 -13.40 -0.09 15.20
CA CYS A 14 -13.72 1.00 16.10
C CYS A 14 -12.46 1.64 16.69
N PHE A 15 -12.53 2.94 16.96
CA PHE A 15 -11.55 3.70 17.76
C PHE A 15 -12.25 4.27 19.00
N ASN A 16 -11.80 3.87 20.19
CA ASN A 16 -12.42 4.27 21.46
C ASN A 16 -13.94 4.04 21.47
N GLY A 17 -14.39 2.92 20.91
CA GLY A 17 -15.80 2.55 20.83
C GLY A 17 -16.61 3.27 19.73
N ARG A 18 -15.98 4.14 18.93
CA ARG A 18 -16.63 4.80 17.79
C ARG A 18 -16.29 4.06 16.51
N PRO A 19 -17.26 3.60 15.71
CA PRO A 19 -17.01 2.90 14.47
C PRO A 19 -16.43 3.84 13.40
N ALA A 20 -15.29 3.44 12.85
CA ALA A 20 -14.63 4.10 11.70
C ALA A 20 -14.86 3.32 10.39
N VAL A 21 -15.06 2.00 10.49
CA VAL A 21 -15.41 1.11 9.36
C VAL A 21 -16.52 0.20 9.82
N ARG A 22 -17.49 -0.09 8.94
CA ARG A 22 -18.68 -0.91 9.26
C ARG A 22 -18.99 -1.85 8.12
N ASP A 23 -19.03 -3.15 8.42
CA ASP A 23 -19.49 -4.22 7.51
C ASP A 23 -18.84 -4.16 6.12
N VAL A 24 -17.52 -4.07 6.07
CA VAL A 24 -16.76 -4.00 4.82
C VAL A 24 -16.20 -5.37 4.48
N SER A 25 -16.52 -5.85 3.26
CA SER A 25 -16.03 -7.11 2.72
C SER A 25 -15.40 -6.90 1.35
N PHE A 26 -14.21 -7.46 1.14
CA PHE A 26 -13.52 -7.53 -0.13
C PHE A 26 -12.40 -8.56 -0.08
N SER A 27 -11.86 -8.92 -1.24
CA SER A 27 -10.69 -9.79 -1.33
C SER A 27 -9.67 -9.26 -2.30
N LEU A 28 -8.42 -9.70 -2.16
CA LEU A 28 -7.29 -9.39 -3.03
C LEU A 28 -6.61 -10.69 -3.44
N SER A 29 -6.52 -10.91 -4.76
CA SER A 29 -5.90 -12.09 -5.36
C SER A 29 -4.42 -11.84 -5.71
N PRO A 30 -3.60 -12.89 -5.94
CA PRO A 30 -2.23 -12.74 -6.42
C PRO A 30 -2.13 -11.89 -7.69
N GLY A 31 -1.24 -10.89 -7.70
CA GLY A 31 -1.02 -10.01 -8.85
C GLY A 31 -2.17 -9.05 -9.17
N GLU A 32 -3.22 -9.01 -8.35
CA GLU A 32 -4.35 -8.09 -8.50
C GLU A 32 -4.03 -6.72 -7.92
N ILE A 33 -4.58 -5.65 -8.52
CA ILE A 33 -4.60 -4.30 -7.96
C ILE A 33 -6.03 -3.96 -7.56
N LEU A 34 -6.28 -3.85 -6.26
CA LEU A 34 -7.52 -3.35 -5.70
C LEU A 34 -7.32 -1.91 -5.22
N CYS A 35 -8.12 -0.99 -5.76
CA CYS A 35 -8.13 0.39 -5.28
C CYS A 35 -9.32 0.64 -4.35
N ILE A 36 -9.05 1.18 -3.16
CA ILE A 36 -10.07 1.70 -2.24
C ILE A 36 -10.13 3.22 -2.43
N VAL A 37 -11.26 3.72 -2.90
CA VAL A 37 -11.46 5.14 -3.21
C VAL A 37 -12.53 5.75 -2.31
N GLY A 38 -12.41 7.02 -1.98
CA GLY A 38 -13.38 7.77 -1.18
C GLY A 38 -12.79 9.04 -0.60
N GLU A 39 -13.63 9.87 0.02
CA GLU A 39 -13.20 11.13 0.63
C GLU A 39 -12.24 10.94 1.81
N SER A 40 -11.55 12.02 2.20
CA SER A 40 -10.72 12.02 3.40
C SER A 40 -11.59 11.69 4.63
N GLY A 41 -11.06 10.83 5.52
CA GLY A 41 -11.80 10.39 6.71
C GLY A 41 -12.81 9.26 6.49
N SER A 42 -13.00 8.75 5.27
CA SER A 42 -13.94 7.64 5.01
C SER A 42 -13.52 6.27 5.57
N GLY A 43 -12.32 6.14 6.15
CA GLY A 43 -11.83 4.88 6.75
C GLY A 43 -10.82 4.10 5.90
N LYS A 44 -10.41 4.61 4.72
CA LYS A 44 -9.49 3.93 3.79
C LYS A 44 -8.16 3.49 4.43
N SER A 45 -7.41 4.44 4.99
CA SER A 45 -6.13 4.14 5.66
C SER A 45 -6.30 3.26 6.89
N THR A 46 -7.50 3.27 7.50
CA THR A 46 -7.85 2.36 8.60
C THR A 46 -7.88 0.92 8.13
N LEU A 47 -8.48 0.65 6.95
CA LEU A 47 -8.47 -0.68 6.34
C LEU A 47 -7.04 -1.13 6.04
N LEU A 48 -6.19 -0.30 5.43
CA LEU A 48 -4.79 -0.67 5.18
C LEU A 48 -4.03 -1.04 6.47
N ARG A 49 -4.18 -0.22 7.51
CA ARG A 49 -3.49 -0.46 8.79
C ARG A 49 -3.99 -1.70 9.50
N ALA A 50 -5.28 -2.04 9.33
CA ALA A 50 -5.86 -3.26 9.89
C ALA A 50 -5.23 -4.52 9.27
N ALA A 51 -4.91 -4.53 7.96
CA ALA A 51 -4.26 -5.65 7.27
C ALA A 51 -2.92 -6.08 7.86
N ILE A 52 -2.25 -5.19 8.58
CA ILE A 52 -0.94 -5.43 9.22
C ILE A 52 -0.99 -5.28 10.75
N GLY A 53 -2.20 -5.21 11.34
CA GLY A 53 -2.38 -5.08 12.77
C GLY A 53 -1.81 -3.78 13.36
N LEU A 54 -1.85 -2.65 12.61
CA LEU A 54 -1.33 -1.33 13.04
C LEU A 54 -2.45 -0.30 13.28
N LEU A 55 -3.52 -0.70 13.96
CA LEU A 55 -4.61 0.22 14.33
C LEU A 55 -4.26 1.14 15.53
N GLY A 56 -3.12 0.89 16.18
CA GLY A 56 -2.73 1.61 17.38
C GLY A 56 -3.52 1.17 18.63
N ARG A 57 -3.26 1.85 19.77
CA ARG A 57 -3.84 1.44 21.06
C ARG A 57 -5.36 1.66 21.17
N ALA A 58 -5.90 2.60 20.42
CA ALA A 58 -7.30 2.98 20.47
C ALA A 58 -8.17 2.23 19.45
N GLY A 59 -7.54 1.60 18.44
CA GLY A 59 -8.21 0.93 17.34
C GLY A 59 -8.27 -0.58 17.53
N MET A 60 -9.40 -1.18 17.19
CA MET A 60 -9.59 -2.63 17.19
C MET A 60 -10.59 -3.06 16.13
N VAL A 61 -10.42 -4.26 15.59
CA VAL A 61 -11.45 -4.96 14.83
C VAL A 61 -12.47 -5.49 15.85
N THR A 62 -13.70 -4.99 15.79
CA THR A 62 -14.78 -5.34 16.75
C THR A 62 -15.69 -6.43 16.23
N ARG A 63 -15.71 -6.64 14.89
CA ARG A 63 -16.50 -7.67 14.23
C ARG A 63 -15.86 -8.04 12.90
N GLY A 64 -16.11 -9.26 12.43
CA GLY A 64 -15.58 -9.79 11.18
C GLY A 64 -14.11 -10.18 11.28
N ASP A 65 -13.57 -10.68 10.20
CA ASP A 65 -12.24 -11.26 10.12
C ASP A 65 -11.40 -10.63 9.00
N ILE A 66 -10.09 -10.61 9.19
CA ILE A 66 -9.12 -10.20 8.17
C ILE A 66 -8.15 -11.36 7.97
N TRP A 67 -8.40 -12.13 6.93
CA TRP A 67 -7.61 -13.30 6.61
C TRP A 67 -6.45 -12.95 5.68
N PHE A 68 -5.26 -13.31 6.06
CA PHE A 68 -4.09 -13.26 5.21
C PHE A 68 -3.49 -14.66 5.08
N GLN A 69 -3.62 -15.25 3.89
CA GLN A 69 -3.14 -16.62 3.61
C GLN A 69 -3.58 -17.66 4.66
N GLY A 70 -4.83 -17.59 5.08
CA GLY A 70 -5.43 -18.51 6.04
C GLY A 70 -5.15 -18.18 7.52
N GLU A 71 -4.43 -17.10 7.83
CA GLU A 71 -4.22 -16.62 9.20
C GLU A 71 -5.09 -15.38 9.45
N ASN A 72 -5.90 -15.36 10.53
CA ASN A 72 -6.71 -14.20 10.91
C ASN A 72 -5.84 -13.14 11.60
N ILE A 73 -5.58 -12.03 10.95
CA ILE A 73 -4.69 -10.94 11.41
C ILE A 73 -5.06 -10.42 12.80
N PRO A 74 -6.34 -10.13 13.14
CA PRO A 74 -6.73 -9.66 14.46
C PRO A 74 -6.33 -10.60 15.62
N ASP A 75 -6.25 -11.89 15.38
CA ASP A 75 -5.97 -12.90 16.39
C ASP A 75 -4.46 -13.19 16.56
N LEU A 76 -3.62 -12.64 15.66
CA LEU A 76 -2.20 -12.96 15.67
C LEU A 76 -1.45 -12.23 16.78
N PRO A 77 -0.56 -12.94 17.50
CA PRO A 77 0.34 -12.30 18.45
C PRO A 77 1.35 -11.43 17.73
N GLU A 78 1.83 -10.38 18.39
CA GLU A 78 2.76 -9.39 17.82
C GLU A 78 3.99 -10.04 17.17
N ARG A 79 4.55 -11.11 17.77
CA ARG A 79 5.68 -11.87 17.20
C ARG A 79 5.37 -12.44 15.81
N ARG A 80 4.11 -12.82 15.54
CA ARG A 80 3.70 -13.33 14.24
C ARG A 80 3.49 -12.19 13.26
N LEU A 81 2.85 -11.10 13.69
CA LEU A 81 2.67 -9.88 12.90
C LEU A 81 4.03 -9.30 12.46
N GLN A 82 5.04 -9.27 13.32
CA GLN A 82 6.40 -8.83 12.96
C GLN A 82 7.01 -9.67 11.83
N LYS A 83 6.70 -10.96 11.77
CA LYS A 83 7.18 -11.83 10.67
C LYS A 83 6.43 -11.60 9.36
N ILE A 84 5.20 -11.08 9.41
CA ILE A 84 4.38 -10.76 8.23
C ILE A 84 4.75 -9.38 7.67
N ARG A 85 4.88 -8.38 8.57
CA ARG A 85 5.20 -7.00 8.19
C ARG A 85 6.56 -6.95 7.48
N GLY A 86 6.60 -6.32 6.33
CA GLY A 86 7.78 -6.17 5.48
C GLY A 86 8.10 -7.40 4.63
N SER A 87 8.05 -8.63 5.18
CA SER A 87 8.45 -9.84 4.45
C SER A 87 7.33 -10.45 3.58
N ARG A 88 6.08 -10.32 4.02
CA ARG A 88 4.90 -10.85 3.33
C ARG A 88 3.97 -9.72 2.86
N ILE A 89 3.82 -8.69 3.69
CA ILE A 89 3.04 -7.49 3.42
C ILE A 89 3.97 -6.29 3.57
N GLY A 90 4.31 -5.63 2.47
CA GLY A 90 5.02 -4.34 2.43
C GLY A 90 4.04 -3.17 2.55
N MET A 91 4.52 -2.00 2.95
CA MET A 91 3.69 -0.80 3.02
C MET A 91 4.43 0.43 2.52
N ILE A 92 3.80 1.18 1.61
CA ILE A 92 4.19 2.52 1.20
C ILE A 92 3.27 3.50 1.93
N PHE A 93 3.86 4.39 2.71
CA PHE A 93 3.13 5.43 3.45
C PHE A 93 2.85 6.63 2.53
N GLN A 94 1.91 7.48 2.92
CA GLN A 94 1.50 8.69 2.19
C GLN A 94 2.68 9.62 1.87
N ASP A 95 3.67 9.70 2.75
CA ASP A 95 4.95 10.36 2.50
C ASP A 95 6.09 9.34 2.69
N PRO A 96 6.52 8.65 1.62
CA PRO A 96 7.59 7.68 1.70
C PRO A 96 8.93 8.29 2.17
N ALA A 97 9.16 9.57 1.86
CA ALA A 97 10.38 10.26 2.28
C ALA A 97 10.40 10.51 3.79
N ALA A 98 9.25 10.85 4.38
CA ALA A 98 9.12 11.03 5.83
C ALA A 98 9.25 9.70 6.62
N SER A 99 9.09 8.56 5.96
CA SER A 99 9.32 7.24 6.58
C SER A 99 10.80 6.92 6.79
N LEU A 100 11.70 7.66 6.12
CA LEU A 100 13.15 7.47 6.21
C LEU A 100 13.76 8.39 7.28
N CYS A 101 14.66 7.85 8.09
CA CYS A 101 15.41 8.64 9.06
C CYS A 101 16.40 9.58 8.33
N PRO A 102 16.25 10.91 8.41
CA PRO A 102 17.02 11.85 7.58
C PRO A 102 18.52 11.84 7.88
N VAL A 103 18.93 11.52 9.10
CA VAL A 103 20.34 11.57 9.53
C VAL A 103 21.11 10.26 9.29
N ARG A 104 20.44 9.22 8.84
CA ARG A 104 21.03 7.91 8.55
C ARG A 104 21.13 7.66 7.06
N THR A 105 22.18 6.96 6.62
CA THR A 105 22.29 6.57 5.20
C THR A 105 21.19 5.60 4.82
N VAL A 106 20.76 5.63 3.54
CA VAL A 106 19.81 4.69 2.97
C VAL A 106 20.25 3.25 3.22
N GLY A 107 21.52 2.95 2.94
CA GLY A 107 22.09 1.61 3.15
C GLY A 107 22.06 1.14 4.59
N SER A 108 22.23 2.04 5.57
CA SER A 108 22.14 1.65 6.98
C SER A 108 20.71 1.25 7.35
N GLN A 109 19.71 1.96 6.83
CA GLN A 109 18.29 1.71 7.08
C GLN A 109 17.83 0.42 6.37
N MET A 110 18.25 0.20 5.12
CA MET A 110 17.99 -1.06 4.41
C MET A 110 18.61 -2.26 5.11
N THR A 111 19.86 -2.13 5.59
CA THR A 111 20.53 -3.18 6.37
C THR A 111 19.76 -3.50 7.65
N GLU A 112 19.26 -2.50 8.36
CA GLU A 112 18.47 -2.70 9.57
C GLU A 112 17.15 -3.40 9.29
N SER A 113 16.44 -2.98 8.24
CA SER A 113 15.19 -3.60 7.81
C SER A 113 15.40 -5.10 7.49
N LEU A 114 16.45 -5.45 6.75
CA LEU A 114 16.79 -6.84 6.48
C LEU A 114 17.15 -7.63 7.75
N ARG A 115 17.90 -7.03 8.66
CA ARG A 115 18.30 -7.66 9.93
C ARG A 115 17.15 -7.92 10.89
N ALA A 116 16.09 -7.13 10.81
CA ALA A 116 14.86 -7.36 11.58
C ALA A 116 14.19 -8.71 11.23
N HIS A 117 14.49 -9.25 10.04
CA HIS A 117 13.91 -10.52 9.57
C HIS A 117 14.90 -11.70 9.54
N GLY A 118 16.16 -11.47 9.85
CA GLY A 118 17.15 -12.52 9.93
C GLY A 118 18.59 -12.00 9.88
N PRO A 119 19.56 -12.85 10.21
CA PRO A 119 20.97 -12.47 10.17
C PRO A 119 21.40 -12.22 8.71
N ILE A 120 22.00 -11.06 8.47
CA ILE A 120 22.55 -10.68 7.17
C ILE A 120 23.80 -9.83 7.35
N SER A 121 24.81 -10.05 6.54
CA SER A 121 26.02 -9.23 6.50
C SER A 121 25.72 -7.89 5.79
N ARG A 122 26.51 -6.84 6.11
CA ARG A 122 26.36 -5.55 5.41
C ARG A 122 26.64 -5.67 3.91
N LYS A 123 27.57 -6.54 3.52
CA LYS A 123 27.89 -6.79 2.10
C LYS A 123 26.69 -7.40 1.37
N GLU A 124 26.10 -8.44 1.91
CA GLU A 124 24.92 -9.09 1.32
C GLU A 124 23.71 -8.16 1.30
N ALA A 125 23.47 -7.36 2.37
CA ALA A 125 22.41 -6.36 2.40
C ALA A 125 22.61 -5.32 1.28
N LYS A 126 23.85 -4.87 1.04
CA LYS A 126 24.18 -3.96 -0.04
C LYS A 126 23.91 -4.59 -1.41
N GLU A 127 24.39 -5.80 -1.66
CA GLU A 127 24.18 -6.51 -2.93
C GLU A 127 22.68 -6.66 -3.25
N ARG A 128 21.86 -7.08 -2.28
CA ARG A 128 20.40 -7.19 -2.44
C ARG A 128 19.74 -5.85 -2.75
N SER A 129 20.17 -4.81 -2.04
CA SER A 129 19.60 -3.46 -2.23
C SER A 129 19.96 -2.89 -3.58
N LEU A 130 21.20 -3.04 -4.04
CA LEU A 130 21.64 -2.58 -5.35
C LEU A 130 20.89 -3.31 -6.48
N ALA A 131 20.72 -4.62 -6.37
CA ALA A 131 19.93 -5.40 -7.33
C ALA A 131 18.46 -4.94 -7.38
N LEU A 132 17.88 -4.54 -6.23
CA LEU A 132 16.53 -3.98 -6.20
C LEU A 132 16.50 -2.57 -6.80
N PHE A 133 17.48 -1.71 -6.53
CA PHE A 133 17.60 -0.39 -7.14
C PHE A 133 17.64 -0.47 -8.66
N ASP A 134 18.41 -1.41 -9.20
CA ASP A 134 18.49 -1.64 -10.65
C ASP A 134 17.13 -2.03 -11.23
N LYS A 135 16.40 -2.95 -10.58
CA LYS A 135 15.03 -3.36 -10.98
C LYS A 135 14.03 -2.21 -10.95
N LEU A 136 14.21 -1.26 -10.02
CA LEU A 136 13.36 -0.06 -9.90
C LEU A 136 13.87 1.12 -10.74
N GLY A 137 14.90 0.93 -11.58
CA GLY A 137 15.46 1.97 -12.43
C GLY A 137 16.16 3.10 -11.66
N LEU A 138 16.59 2.87 -10.43
CA LEU A 138 17.36 3.80 -9.60
C LEU A 138 18.82 3.78 -10.03
N LYS A 139 19.17 4.66 -10.99
CA LYS A 139 20.54 4.78 -11.48
C LYS A 139 21.48 5.32 -10.40
N GLY A 140 22.70 4.77 -10.34
CA GLY A 140 23.71 5.18 -9.36
C GLY A 140 23.45 4.60 -7.96
N GLY A 141 22.98 3.36 -7.88
CA GLY A 141 22.62 2.66 -6.63
C GLY A 141 23.70 2.71 -5.55
N GLU A 142 24.99 2.61 -5.92
CA GLU A 142 26.14 2.75 -5.00
C GLU A 142 26.12 4.10 -4.27
N ARG A 143 25.90 5.18 -5.02
CA ARG A 143 25.80 6.53 -4.44
C ARG A 143 24.56 6.64 -3.55
N ILE A 144 23.39 6.17 -4.02
CA ILE A 144 22.15 6.19 -3.26
C ILE A 144 22.30 5.45 -1.93
N TRP A 145 22.96 4.31 -1.93
CA TRP A 145 23.25 3.51 -0.73
C TRP A 145 24.01 4.30 0.35
N GLU A 146 24.99 5.13 -0.06
CA GLU A 146 25.78 5.93 0.88
C GLU A 146 25.14 7.31 1.21
N CYS A 147 24.16 7.78 0.42
CA CYS A 147 23.45 9.03 0.68
C CYS A 147 22.52 8.94 1.88
N ARG A 148 22.25 10.09 2.47
CA ARG A 148 21.14 10.31 3.40
C ARG A 148 19.91 10.81 2.63
N PRO A 149 18.70 10.63 3.16
CA PRO A 149 17.48 11.05 2.48
C PRO A 149 17.47 12.52 2.05
N PHE A 150 17.99 13.45 2.86
CA PHE A 150 18.02 14.86 2.51
C PHE A 150 18.99 15.21 1.35
N GLU A 151 19.89 14.29 0.98
CA GLU A 151 20.82 14.45 -0.15
C GLU A 151 20.22 13.97 -1.47
N LEU A 152 19.01 13.39 -1.44
CA LEU A 152 18.28 12.87 -2.59
C LEU A 152 17.20 13.86 -3.04
N SER A 153 16.89 13.86 -4.34
CA SER A 153 15.71 14.57 -4.84
C SER A 153 14.41 13.94 -4.32
N GLY A 154 13.30 14.68 -4.35
CA GLY A 154 11.99 14.17 -3.92
C GLY A 154 11.60 12.86 -4.61
N GLY A 155 11.74 12.80 -5.94
CA GLY A 155 11.46 11.58 -6.70
C GLY A 155 12.42 10.42 -6.38
N MET A 156 13.68 10.68 -6.07
CA MET A 156 14.62 9.65 -5.62
C MET A 156 14.23 9.13 -4.23
N ASN A 157 13.85 10.01 -3.30
CA ASN A 157 13.38 9.61 -1.98
C ASN A 157 12.13 8.74 -2.06
N GLN A 158 11.19 9.10 -2.92
CA GLN A 158 9.99 8.30 -3.15
C GLN A 158 10.34 6.89 -3.64
N ARG A 159 11.22 6.76 -4.64
CA ARG A 159 11.67 5.45 -5.15
C ARG A 159 12.45 4.66 -4.11
N VAL A 160 13.24 5.31 -3.28
CA VAL A 160 13.92 4.65 -2.15
C VAL A 160 12.89 4.15 -1.13
N GLY A 161 11.83 4.91 -0.84
CA GLY A 161 10.71 4.47 0.00
C GLY A 161 10.01 3.24 -0.58
N ILE A 162 9.75 3.21 -1.89
CA ILE A 162 9.23 2.04 -2.60
C ILE A 162 10.21 0.86 -2.48
N ALA A 163 11.51 1.09 -2.70
CA ALA A 163 12.54 0.07 -2.55
C ALA A 163 12.57 -0.51 -1.12
N MET A 164 12.40 0.33 -0.09
CA MET A 164 12.30 -0.13 1.30
C MET A 164 11.09 -1.03 1.51
N ALA A 165 9.93 -0.68 0.97
CA ALA A 165 8.71 -1.49 1.07
C ALA A 165 8.84 -2.85 0.34
N MET A 166 9.59 -2.87 -0.77
CA MET A 166 9.81 -4.07 -1.61
C MET A 166 11.04 -4.88 -1.25
N LEU A 167 11.84 -4.46 -0.27
CA LEU A 167 13.17 -5.01 0.03
C LEU A 167 13.18 -6.52 0.33
N LEU A 168 12.08 -7.03 0.88
CA LEU A 168 11.89 -8.45 1.23
C LEU A 168 10.98 -9.20 0.23
N ASN A 169 10.67 -8.60 -0.92
CA ASN A 169 9.80 -9.15 -1.96
C ASN A 169 8.43 -9.59 -1.41
N PRO A 170 7.65 -8.69 -0.79
CA PRO A 170 6.34 -9.03 -0.24
C PRO A 170 5.38 -9.46 -1.35
N CYS A 171 4.47 -10.41 -1.04
CA CYS A 171 3.43 -10.82 -1.98
C CYS A 171 2.24 -9.84 -2.02
N VAL A 172 2.09 -8.99 -0.99
CA VAL A 172 1.12 -7.89 -0.95
C VAL A 172 1.83 -6.58 -0.64
N LEU A 173 1.51 -5.54 -1.39
CA LEU A 173 1.96 -4.17 -1.15
C LEU A 173 0.75 -3.31 -0.81
N LEU A 174 0.76 -2.72 0.37
CA LEU A 174 -0.21 -1.71 0.79
C LEU A 174 0.33 -0.34 0.41
N ALA A 175 -0.48 0.49 -0.26
CA ALA A 175 -0.08 1.84 -0.66
C ALA A 175 -1.11 2.86 -0.17
N ASP A 176 -0.72 3.68 0.80
CA ASP A 176 -1.58 4.71 1.42
C ASP A 176 -1.35 6.06 0.74
N GLU A 177 -2.23 6.43 -0.18
CA GLU A 177 -2.21 7.68 -0.95
C GLU A 177 -0.83 8.04 -1.57
N PRO A 178 -0.16 7.14 -2.30
CA PRO A 178 1.22 7.31 -2.73
C PRO A 178 1.43 8.45 -3.74
N THR A 179 0.36 9.05 -4.25
CA THR A 179 0.37 10.14 -5.24
C THR A 179 -0.12 11.47 -4.70
N SER A 180 -0.65 11.54 -3.46
CA SER A 180 -1.38 12.71 -2.95
C SER A 180 -0.52 13.97 -2.75
N ALA A 181 0.80 13.82 -2.55
CA ALA A 181 1.75 14.93 -2.37
C ALA A 181 2.49 15.32 -3.65
N LEU A 182 2.10 14.75 -4.80
CA LEU A 182 2.81 14.87 -6.07
C LEU A 182 2.04 15.75 -7.05
N ASP A 183 2.77 16.45 -7.91
CA ASP A 183 2.15 17.07 -9.10
C ASP A 183 1.69 15.99 -10.10
N ALA A 184 0.92 16.40 -11.12
CA ALA A 184 0.30 15.49 -12.08
C ALA A 184 1.33 14.63 -12.86
N VAL A 185 2.52 15.17 -13.12
CA VAL A 185 3.58 14.44 -13.84
C VAL A 185 4.20 13.38 -12.96
N MET A 186 4.56 13.75 -11.72
CA MET A 186 5.13 12.84 -10.74
C MET A 186 4.11 11.80 -10.28
N GLY A 187 2.82 12.17 -10.15
CA GLY A 187 1.74 11.23 -9.83
C GLY A 187 1.58 10.16 -10.90
N ARG A 188 1.59 10.53 -12.20
CA ARG A 188 1.58 9.56 -13.30
C ARG A 188 2.79 8.64 -13.27
N GLN A 189 3.98 9.17 -12.97
CA GLN A 189 5.19 8.37 -12.84
C GLN A 189 5.09 7.36 -11.69
N ALA A 190 4.53 7.74 -10.54
CA ALA A 190 4.30 6.85 -9.40
C ALA A 190 3.33 5.70 -9.76
N VAL A 191 2.26 5.98 -10.52
CA VAL A 191 1.36 4.95 -11.04
C VAL A 191 2.11 3.96 -11.92
N LEU A 192 2.93 4.41 -12.86
CA LEU A 192 3.74 3.53 -13.72
C LEU A 192 4.73 2.68 -12.91
N GLU A 193 5.32 3.23 -11.86
CA GLU A 193 6.21 2.49 -10.96
C GLU A 193 5.47 1.38 -10.21
N LEU A 194 4.26 1.65 -9.69
CA LEU A 194 3.44 0.63 -9.04
C LEU A 194 3.00 -0.47 -10.01
N LEU A 195 2.62 -0.13 -11.25
CA LEU A 195 2.32 -1.10 -12.29
C LEU A 195 3.52 -1.99 -12.62
N ALA A 196 4.70 -1.38 -12.73
CA ALA A 196 5.95 -2.12 -12.95
C ALA A 196 6.28 -3.09 -11.80
N LEU A 197 5.98 -2.71 -10.54
CA LEU A 197 6.13 -3.63 -9.40
C LEU A 197 5.23 -4.87 -9.55
N ARG A 198 3.97 -4.69 -9.94
CA ARG A 198 3.07 -5.80 -10.23
C ARG A 198 3.64 -6.71 -11.32
N GLU A 199 4.09 -6.14 -12.42
CA GLU A 199 4.60 -6.90 -13.57
C GLU A 199 5.90 -7.65 -13.26
N HIS A 200 6.84 -6.99 -12.57
CA HIS A 200 8.17 -7.57 -12.32
C HIS A 200 8.22 -8.53 -11.13
N PHE A 201 7.39 -8.32 -10.12
CA PHE A 201 7.43 -9.10 -8.88
C PHE A 201 6.18 -9.97 -8.66
N GLY A 202 5.13 -9.80 -9.46
CA GLY A 202 3.84 -10.48 -9.25
C GLY A 202 3.15 -10.06 -7.95
N THR A 203 3.54 -8.93 -7.35
CA THR A 203 3.01 -8.44 -6.08
C THR A 203 1.58 -7.95 -6.27
N ALA A 204 0.66 -8.40 -5.43
CA ALA A 204 -0.67 -7.83 -5.34
C ALA A 204 -0.64 -6.48 -4.64
N ILE A 205 -1.45 -5.51 -5.09
CA ILE A 205 -1.43 -4.15 -4.57
C ILE A 205 -2.81 -3.77 -4.02
N LEU A 206 -2.86 -3.40 -2.74
CA LEU A 206 -4.01 -2.73 -2.13
C LEU A 206 -3.69 -1.24 -2.04
N LEU A 207 -4.27 -0.45 -2.93
CA LEU A 207 -4.05 0.98 -3.03
C LEU A 207 -5.21 1.75 -2.39
N VAL A 208 -4.88 2.73 -1.59
CA VAL A 208 -5.85 3.73 -1.10
C VAL A 208 -5.57 5.06 -1.78
N THR A 209 -6.60 5.69 -2.33
CA THR A 209 -6.52 7.01 -2.96
C THR A 209 -7.86 7.75 -2.83
N HIS A 210 -7.83 9.07 -2.94
CA HIS A 210 -9.04 9.87 -3.13
C HIS A 210 -9.25 10.24 -4.62
N ASP A 211 -8.31 9.87 -5.49
CA ASP A 211 -8.34 10.18 -6.91
C ASP A 211 -8.85 9.00 -7.74
N MET A 212 -10.04 9.18 -8.34
CA MET A 212 -10.65 8.20 -9.26
C MET A 212 -9.84 8.03 -10.55
N GLY A 213 -9.09 9.05 -10.98
CA GLY A 213 -8.21 8.97 -12.15
C GLY A 213 -7.07 7.98 -11.93
N THR A 214 -6.43 8.00 -10.76
CA THR A 214 -5.43 7.00 -10.36
C THR A 214 -6.04 5.60 -10.33
N ALA A 215 -7.23 5.43 -9.74
CA ALA A 215 -7.91 4.14 -9.70
C ALA A 215 -8.26 3.64 -11.12
N ALA A 216 -8.74 4.53 -12.00
CA ALA A 216 -9.07 4.20 -13.38
C ALA A 216 -7.84 3.76 -14.19
N ALA A 217 -6.66 4.30 -13.88
CA ALA A 217 -5.42 4.01 -14.60
C ALA A 217 -4.81 2.65 -14.26
N MET A 218 -5.12 2.06 -13.10
CA MET A 218 -4.38 0.89 -12.64
C MET A 218 -5.19 -0.21 -11.96
N ALA A 219 -6.42 0.05 -11.52
CA ALA A 219 -7.19 -0.92 -10.74
C ALA A 219 -7.78 -2.04 -11.60
N ASP A 220 -7.69 -3.28 -11.12
CA ASP A 220 -8.48 -4.39 -11.63
C ASP A 220 -9.88 -4.40 -10.98
N ARG A 221 -9.95 -4.04 -9.69
CA ARG A 221 -11.20 -3.88 -8.91
C ARG A 221 -11.17 -2.60 -8.11
N ILE A 222 -12.34 -2.01 -7.87
CA ILE A 222 -12.52 -0.79 -7.09
C ILE A 222 -13.51 -1.04 -5.96
N LEU A 223 -13.14 -0.61 -4.75
CA LEU A 223 -14.02 -0.44 -3.61
C LEU A 223 -14.20 1.05 -3.35
N VAL A 224 -15.42 1.54 -3.49
CA VAL A 224 -15.76 2.93 -3.12
C VAL A 224 -16.25 2.94 -1.68
N LEU A 225 -15.54 3.67 -0.82
CA LEU A 225 -15.81 3.76 0.61
C LEU A 225 -16.38 5.14 0.95
N LYS A 226 -17.56 5.14 1.61
CA LYS A 226 -18.23 6.36 2.12
C LYS A 226 -18.58 6.17 3.59
N ASP A 227 -18.20 7.11 4.44
CA ASP A 227 -18.56 7.12 5.87
C ASP A 227 -18.33 5.79 6.59
N GLY A 228 -17.24 5.11 6.25
CA GLY A 228 -16.86 3.81 6.81
C GLY A 228 -17.59 2.60 6.23
N THR A 229 -18.43 2.76 5.19
CA THR A 229 -19.19 1.68 4.55
C THR A 229 -18.84 1.54 3.08
N ALA A 230 -18.97 0.32 2.53
CA ALA A 230 -18.82 0.09 1.10
C ALA A 230 -20.03 0.65 0.35
N ALA A 231 -19.83 1.74 -0.40
CA ALA A 231 -20.86 2.33 -1.25
C ALA A 231 -21.01 1.56 -2.58
N GLU A 232 -19.88 1.02 -3.10
CA GLU A 232 -19.85 0.19 -4.30
C GLU A 232 -18.57 -0.66 -4.32
N TYR A 233 -18.65 -1.87 -4.86
CA TYR A 233 -17.53 -2.78 -5.03
C TYR A 233 -17.70 -3.65 -6.27
N GLY A 234 -16.65 -3.75 -7.08
CA GLY A 234 -16.68 -4.57 -8.28
C GLY A 234 -15.47 -4.40 -9.20
N PRO A 235 -15.49 -5.07 -10.38
CA PRO A 235 -14.49 -4.86 -11.42
C PRO A 235 -14.39 -3.39 -11.81
N ALA A 236 -13.18 -2.87 -11.98
CA ALA A 236 -12.92 -1.46 -12.26
C ALA A 236 -13.70 -0.96 -13.50
N GLY A 237 -13.67 -1.74 -14.61
CA GLY A 237 -14.41 -1.38 -15.81
C GLY A 237 -15.92 -1.21 -15.58
N GLN A 238 -16.54 -2.00 -14.69
CA GLN A 238 -17.96 -1.86 -14.36
C GLN A 238 -18.22 -0.64 -13.49
N VAL A 239 -17.43 -0.45 -12.43
CA VAL A 239 -17.60 0.69 -11.49
C VAL A 239 -17.41 2.03 -12.20
N LEU A 240 -16.46 2.08 -13.14
CA LEU A 240 -16.16 3.30 -13.91
C LEU A 240 -17.17 3.59 -15.01
N ALA A 241 -17.61 2.56 -15.77
CA ALA A 241 -18.48 2.77 -16.92
C ALA A 241 -19.98 2.82 -16.56
N ALA A 242 -20.40 2.09 -15.52
CA ALA A 242 -21.80 1.97 -15.12
C ALA A 242 -21.96 1.95 -13.59
N PRO A 243 -21.61 3.05 -12.90
CA PRO A 243 -21.67 3.12 -11.45
C PRO A 243 -23.10 3.00 -10.94
N LYS A 244 -23.33 2.11 -9.98
CA LYS A 244 -24.62 1.86 -9.36
C LYS A 244 -24.91 2.87 -8.25
N SER A 245 -23.88 3.18 -7.46
CA SER A 245 -23.99 4.13 -6.36
C SER A 245 -24.05 5.57 -6.87
N ARG A 246 -24.96 6.38 -6.29
CA ARG A 246 -24.99 7.81 -6.55
C ARG A 246 -23.67 8.48 -6.16
N TYR A 247 -23.10 8.09 -5.04
CA TYR A 247 -21.82 8.64 -4.57
C TYR A 247 -20.66 8.34 -5.52
N THR A 248 -20.62 7.14 -6.11
CA THR A 248 -19.61 6.79 -7.13
C THR A 248 -19.72 7.71 -8.35
N ARG A 249 -20.95 8.03 -8.79
CA ARG A 249 -21.18 8.98 -9.90
C ARG A 249 -20.68 10.38 -9.56
N GLU A 250 -21.00 10.88 -8.38
CA GLU A 250 -20.52 12.18 -7.88
C GLU A 250 -18.97 12.25 -7.85
N LEU A 251 -18.30 11.18 -7.43
CA LEU A 251 -16.83 11.10 -7.45
C LEU A 251 -16.26 11.09 -8.88
N LEU A 252 -16.90 10.39 -9.81
CA LEU A 252 -16.47 10.34 -11.22
C LEU A 252 -16.65 11.68 -11.92
N GLU A 253 -17.77 12.38 -11.66
CA GLU A 253 -18.05 13.72 -12.21
C GLU A 253 -17.08 14.78 -11.68
N ALA A 254 -16.48 14.57 -10.49
CA ALA A 254 -15.49 15.48 -9.93
C ALA A 254 -14.09 15.31 -10.54
N VAL A 255 -13.84 14.26 -11.32
CA VAL A 255 -12.57 14.07 -12.03
C VAL A 255 -12.50 15.07 -13.19
N PRO A 256 -11.48 15.96 -13.24
CA PRO A 256 -11.33 16.86 -14.38
C PRO A 256 -11.16 16.04 -15.67
N SER A 257 -12.01 16.29 -16.67
CA SER A 257 -11.83 15.71 -18.00
C SER A 257 -10.49 16.17 -18.54
N LEU A 258 -9.56 15.24 -18.73
CA LEU A 258 -8.35 15.51 -19.51
C LEU A 258 -8.78 15.52 -20.98
N GLU A 259 -9.17 16.72 -21.48
CA GLU A 259 -9.23 17.01 -22.91
C GLU A 259 -7.83 17.04 -23.52
#